data_ea462fffe2e58b390886d74c7d7eaee9
#
_entry.id   ea462fffe2e58b390886d74c7d7eaee9
#
_cell.length_a   1.000
_cell.length_b   1.000
_cell.length_c   1.000
_cell.angle_alpha   90.00
_cell.angle_beta   90.00
_cell.angle_gamma   90.00
#
_symmetry.space_group_name_H-M   'P 1'
#
loop_
_entity.id
_entity.type
_entity.pdbx_description
1 polymer ?
#
loop_
_entity_poly.entity_id
_entity_poly.type
_entity_poly.pdbx_seq_one_letter_code
_entity_poly.pdbx_strand_id
1 'polypeptide(L)'
;MIELSKIRIDGGTQPRAELNQATVDEYAEAIKTGAQLPPVTLFYDGTHYWLADGFHRYFGAKAAGRTTIHEDITPGTLREAILYSLSANSKHGLRRSNADKRRAVQTLLDDAEWGAWSDNELARRCAVSVSFVGDVRKAHYSRTIVTNPQQRTVVTKHGTTTTMNTANVGKKA
;
A
#
# COMPACT_ATOMS: atom_id res chain seq x y z
N MET A 1 -0.79 -16.84 -17.04
CA MET A 1 -1.75 -15.72 -17.32
C MET A 1 -3.06 -16.02 -16.60
N ILE A 2 -3.61 -15.04 -15.88
CA ILE A 2 -4.88 -15.13 -15.16
C ILE A 2 -5.96 -14.28 -15.85
N GLU A 3 -7.22 -14.70 -15.75
CA GLU A 3 -8.34 -13.92 -16.22
C GLU A 3 -8.55 -12.68 -15.34
N LEU A 4 -8.75 -11.52 -15.96
CA LEU A 4 -9.00 -10.26 -15.25
C LEU A 4 -10.24 -10.34 -14.34
N SER A 5 -11.24 -11.14 -14.72
CA SER A 5 -12.46 -11.36 -13.94
C SER A 5 -12.24 -12.05 -12.59
N LYS A 6 -11.14 -12.80 -12.43
CA LYS A 6 -10.78 -13.48 -11.18
C LYS A 6 -10.03 -12.59 -10.20
N ILE A 7 -9.53 -11.43 -10.66
CA ILE A 7 -8.71 -10.53 -9.84
C ILE A 7 -9.61 -9.57 -9.06
N ARG A 8 -9.46 -9.59 -7.74
CA ARG A 8 -10.13 -8.66 -6.82
C ARG A 8 -9.30 -7.39 -6.66
N ILE A 9 -9.96 -6.25 -6.89
CA ILE A 9 -9.36 -4.90 -6.77
C ILE A 9 -10.01 -4.07 -5.66
N ASP A 10 -10.97 -4.63 -4.97
CA ASP A 10 -11.83 -4.01 -3.96
C ASP A 10 -11.39 -4.30 -2.51
N GLY A 11 -10.24 -4.93 -2.32
CA GLY A 11 -9.68 -5.29 -1.01
C GLY A 11 -8.94 -4.15 -0.28
N GLY A 12 -9.02 -2.90 -0.75
CA GLY A 12 -8.27 -1.80 -0.13
C GLY A 12 -6.76 -1.81 -0.42
N THR A 13 -6.32 -2.62 -1.38
CA THR A 13 -4.91 -2.75 -1.80
C THR A 13 -4.44 -1.65 -2.76
N GLN A 14 -5.32 -0.72 -3.20
CA GLN A 14 -4.94 0.39 -4.06
C GLN A 14 -4.31 1.53 -3.21
N PRO A 15 -2.97 1.72 -3.25
CA PRO A 15 -2.30 2.71 -2.41
C PRO A 15 -2.35 4.13 -3.01
N ARG A 16 -2.77 4.26 -4.28
CA ARG A 16 -2.87 5.56 -4.95
C ARG A 16 -4.13 6.30 -4.50
N ALA A 17 -4.00 7.61 -4.28
CA ALA A 17 -5.14 8.47 -4.00
C ALA A 17 -6.09 8.52 -5.22
N GLU A 18 -5.48 8.57 -6.43
CA GLU A 18 -6.19 8.57 -7.70
C GLU A 18 -5.46 7.69 -8.73
N LEU A 19 -6.22 7.08 -9.61
CA LEU A 19 -5.69 6.36 -10.77
C LEU A 19 -5.32 7.38 -11.85
N ASN A 20 -4.08 7.34 -12.34
CA ASN A 20 -3.66 8.22 -13.42
C ASN A 20 -4.19 7.67 -14.76
N GLN A 21 -5.22 8.30 -15.30
CA GLN A 21 -5.87 7.85 -16.54
C GLN A 21 -4.92 7.91 -17.75
N ALA A 22 -4.08 8.94 -17.85
CA ALA A 22 -3.10 9.03 -18.95
C ALA A 22 -2.14 7.81 -18.96
N THR A 23 -1.69 7.38 -17.78
CA THR A 23 -0.85 6.17 -17.67
C THR A 23 -1.62 4.90 -18.03
N VAL A 24 -2.92 4.81 -17.71
CA VAL A 24 -3.77 3.68 -18.14
C VAL A 24 -3.87 3.65 -19.66
N ASP A 25 -4.10 4.81 -20.30
CA ASP A 25 -4.25 4.92 -21.74
C ASP A 25 -2.92 4.59 -22.46
N GLU A 26 -1.77 5.06 -21.93
CA GLU A 26 -0.43 4.69 -22.43
C GLU A 26 -0.21 3.18 -22.41
N TYR A 27 -0.55 2.50 -21.29
CA TYR A 27 -0.45 1.05 -21.21
C TYR A 27 -1.42 0.34 -22.16
N ALA A 28 -2.64 0.87 -22.33
CA ALA A 28 -3.59 0.29 -23.27
C ALA A 28 -3.08 0.35 -24.72
N GLU A 29 -2.53 1.48 -25.14
CA GLU A 29 -1.94 1.63 -26.47
C GLU A 29 -0.70 0.75 -26.65
N ALA A 30 0.18 0.70 -25.65
CA ALA A 30 1.33 -0.19 -25.67
C ALA A 30 0.92 -1.67 -25.84
N ILE A 31 -0.12 -2.12 -25.12
CA ILE A 31 -0.64 -3.48 -25.24
C ILE A 31 -1.26 -3.75 -26.63
N LYS A 32 -1.98 -2.80 -27.20
CA LYS A 32 -2.57 -2.93 -28.56
C LYS A 32 -1.49 -3.05 -29.63
N THR A 33 -0.35 -2.36 -29.45
CA THR A 33 0.81 -2.41 -30.34
C THR A 33 1.72 -3.61 -30.10
N GLY A 34 1.36 -4.52 -29.18
CA GLY A 34 2.06 -5.78 -28.95
C GLY A 34 3.11 -5.73 -27.82
N ALA A 35 3.21 -4.64 -27.07
CA ALA A 35 4.13 -4.57 -25.94
C ALA A 35 3.75 -5.58 -24.84
N GLN A 36 4.78 -6.25 -24.30
CA GLN A 36 4.63 -7.09 -23.12
C GLN A 36 4.97 -6.25 -21.88
N LEU A 37 3.98 -6.08 -21.00
CA LEU A 37 4.18 -5.40 -19.74
C LEU A 37 4.69 -6.36 -18.67
N PRO A 38 5.43 -5.87 -17.66
CA PRO A 38 5.79 -6.65 -16.49
C PRO A 38 4.54 -7.25 -15.81
N PRO A 39 4.65 -8.44 -15.18
CA PRO A 39 3.51 -9.07 -14.52
C PRO A 39 2.94 -8.19 -13.39
N VAL A 40 1.63 -8.29 -13.13
CA VAL A 40 1.00 -7.73 -11.94
C VAL A 40 1.28 -8.63 -10.74
N THR A 41 1.34 -8.05 -9.53
CA THR A 41 1.55 -8.85 -8.32
C THR A 41 0.20 -9.14 -7.65
N LEU A 42 -0.07 -10.42 -7.44
CA LEU A 42 -1.29 -10.92 -6.79
C LEU A 42 -0.94 -11.66 -5.50
N PHE A 43 -1.81 -11.53 -4.49
CA PHE A 43 -1.82 -12.40 -3.33
C PHE A 43 -3.02 -13.34 -3.41
N TYR A 44 -2.79 -14.64 -3.11
CA TYR A 44 -3.84 -15.66 -3.13
C TYR A 44 -4.08 -16.20 -1.74
N ASP A 45 -5.28 -16.01 -1.21
CA ASP A 45 -5.67 -16.42 0.16
C ASP A 45 -6.30 -17.81 0.24
N GLY A 46 -6.29 -18.58 -0.85
CA GLY A 46 -6.96 -19.85 -1.00
C GLY A 46 -8.32 -19.74 -1.70
N THR A 47 -8.87 -18.52 -1.84
CA THR A 47 -10.18 -18.29 -2.44
C THR A 47 -10.12 -17.15 -3.48
N HIS A 48 -9.42 -16.06 -3.15
CA HIS A 48 -9.40 -14.84 -3.96
C HIS A 48 -7.99 -14.44 -4.37
N TYR A 49 -7.87 -13.84 -5.54
CA TYR A 49 -6.65 -13.21 -6.04
C TYR A 49 -6.73 -11.70 -5.81
N TRP A 50 -5.98 -11.20 -4.84
CA TRP A 50 -5.95 -9.77 -4.47
C TRP A 50 -4.86 -9.04 -5.24
N LEU A 51 -5.22 -8.03 -6.02
CA LEU A 51 -4.23 -7.21 -6.72
C LEU A 51 -3.47 -6.34 -5.72
N ALA A 52 -2.17 -6.58 -5.56
CA ALA A 52 -1.31 -5.83 -4.65
C ALA A 52 -0.40 -4.82 -5.35
N ASP A 53 -0.04 -5.05 -6.62
CA ASP A 53 0.66 -4.09 -7.48
C ASP A 53 0.28 -4.24 -8.95
N GLY A 54 0.38 -3.13 -9.69
CA GLY A 54 0.12 -3.09 -11.12
C GLY A 54 -1.28 -2.64 -11.52
N PHE A 55 -1.96 -1.83 -10.70
CA PHE A 55 -3.31 -1.32 -11.00
C PHE A 55 -3.40 -0.64 -12.37
N HIS A 56 -2.43 0.22 -12.74
CA HIS A 56 -2.44 0.85 -14.06
C HIS A 56 -2.30 -0.17 -15.20
N ARG A 57 -1.49 -1.22 -15.01
CA ARG A 57 -1.34 -2.32 -15.98
C ARG A 57 -2.61 -3.14 -16.11
N TYR A 58 -3.28 -3.43 -14.98
CA TYR A 58 -4.57 -4.11 -14.94
C TYR A 58 -5.64 -3.32 -15.71
N PHE A 59 -5.79 -2.03 -15.42
CA PHE A 59 -6.76 -1.19 -16.11
C PHE A 59 -6.39 -0.94 -17.56
N GLY A 60 -5.10 -0.82 -17.90
CA GLY A 60 -4.60 -0.73 -19.27
C GLY A 60 -4.93 -1.98 -20.08
N ALA A 61 -4.73 -3.17 -19.51
CA ALA A 61 -5.10 -4.42 -20.15
C ALA A 61 -6.61 -4.51 -20.40
N LYS A 62 -7.42 -4.10 -19.42
CA LYS A 62 -8.89 -4.03 -19.55
C LYS A 62 -9.30 -3.04 -20.64
N ALA A 63 -8.70 -1.85 -20.69
CA ALA A 63 -8.97 -0.83 -21.72
C ALA A 63 -8.52 -1.26 -23.12
N ALA A 64 -7.47 -2.09 -23.21
CA ALA A 64 -7.02 -2.70 -24.46
C ALA A 64 -7.89 -3.88 -24.92
N GLY A 65 -8.96 -4.25 -24.19
CA GLY A 65 -9.84 -5.36 -24.51
C GLY A 65 -9.23 -6.75 -24.20
N ARG A 66 -8.18 -6.83 -23.39
CA ARG A 66 -7.64 -8.12 -22.96
C ARG A 66 -8.55 -8.76 -21.92
N THR A 67 -8.63 -10.09 -21.96
CA THR A 67 -9.35 -10.90 -20.98
C THR A 67 -8.43 -11.49 -19.92
N THR A 68 -7.13 -11.53 -20.20
CA THR A 68 -6.09 -12.10 -19.33
C THR A 68 -4.91 -11.15 -19.18
N ILE A 69 -4.12 -11.34 -18.10
CA ILE A 69 -2.91 -10.57 -17.80
C ILE A 69 -1.83 -11.50 -17.24
N HIS A 70 -0.55 -11.15 -17.46
CA HIS A 70 0.59 -11.82 -16.81
C HIS A 70 0.65 -11.44 -15.31
N GLU A 71 0.88 -12.42 -14.46
CA GLU A 71 0.86 -12.29 -13.03
C GLU A 71 2.04 -12.99 -12.35
N ASP A 72 2.43 -12.44 -11.20
CA ASP A 72 3.22 -13.09 -10.16
C ASP A 72 2.31 -13.34 -8.96
N ILE A 73 2.10 -14.61 -8.57
CA ILE A 73 1.22 -14.97 -7.49
C ILE A 73 2.04 -15.35 -6.26
N THR A 74 1.74 -14.71 -5.13
CA THR A 74 2.28 -15.04 -3.82
C THR A 74 1.14 -15.60 -2.94
N PRO A 75 1.30 -16.78 -2.32
CA PRO A 75 0.37 -17.21 -1.28
C PRO A 75 0.35 -16.21 -0.13
N GLY A 76 -0.85 -15.80 0.30
CA GLY A 76 -0.96 -14.83 1.39
C GLY A 76 -2.34 -14.22 1.49
N THR A 77 -2.62 -13.65 2.65
CA THR A 77 -3.89 -13.04 3.02
C THR A 77 -4.09 -11.66 2.39
N LEU A 78 -5.34 -11.17 2.42
CA LEU A 78 -5.64 -9.78 2.06
C LEU A 78 -4.82 -8.77 2.88
N ARG A 79 -4.60 -9.02 4.18
CA ARG A 79 -3.79 -8.14 5.04
C ARG A 79 -2.34 -8.03 4.55
N GLU A 80 -1.75 -9.14 4.12
CA GLU A 80 -0.39 -9.16 3.54
C GLU A 80 -0.36 -8.45 2.19
N ALA A 81 -1.39 -8.61 1.36
CA ALA A 81 -1.54 -7.87 0.11
C ALA A 81 -1.60 -6.35 0.34
N ILE A 82 -2.36 -5.89 1.35
CA ILE A 82 -2.41 -4.48 1.74
C ILE A 82 -1.02 -3.99 2.16
N LEU A 83 -0.35 -4.68 3.11
CA LEU A 83 0.99 -4.28 3.57
C LEU A 83 2.00 -4.22 2.42
N TYR A 84 1.97 -5.18 1.50
CA TYR A 84 2.81 -5.18 0.31
C TYR A 84 2.56 -3.94 -0.56
N SER A 85 1.28 -3.64 -0.83
CA SER A 85 0.89 -2.55 -1.71
C SER A 85 1.36 -1.17 -1.23
N LEU A 86 1.46 -0.95 0.09
CA LEU A 86 1.85 0.33 0.68
C LEU A 86 3.30 0.73 0.36
N SER A 87 4.19 -0.25 0.13
CA SER A 87 5.58 -0.03 -0.27
C SER A 87 5.83 -0.28 -1.75
N ALA A 88 4.90 -0.90 -2.45
CA ALA A 88 5.01 -1.17 -3.88
C ALA A 88 5.28 0.13 -4.65
N ASN A 89 6.07 0.04 -5.71
CA ASN A 89 6.48 1.19 -6.53
C ASN A 89 7.25 2.29 -5.80
N SER A 90 7.82 2.01 -4.62
CA SER A 90 8.70 2.97 -3.94
C SER A 90 10.02 3.18 -4.69
N LYS A 91 10.47 2.20 -5.47
CA LYS A 91 11.76 2.20 -6.19
C LYS A 91 11.62 2.28 -7.70
N HIS A 92 10.52 1.80 -8.27
CA HIS A 92 10.30 1.68 -9.71
C HIS A 92 8.86 2.08 -10.09
N GLY A 93 8.65 2.49 -11.34
CA GLY A 93 7.36 2.88 -11.89
C GLY A 93 6.98 4.35 -11.65
N LEU A 94 5.70 4.68 -11.79
CA LEU A 94 5.18 6.04 -11.61
C LEU A 94 5.43 6.50 -10.16
N ARG A 95 6.15 7.63 -10.02
CA ARG A 95 6.50 8.19 -8.71
C ARG A 95 5.27 8.48 -7.86
N ARG A 96 5.30 8.08 -6.58
CA ARG A 96 4.20 8.35 -5.64
C ARG A 96 4.16 9.83 -5.28
N SER A 97 2.96 10.41 -5.35
CA SER A 97 2.68 11.76 -4.86
C SER A 97 2.71 11.81 -3.32
N ASN A 98 2.71 13.02 -2.75
CA ASN A 98 2.56 13.16 -1.29
C ASN A 98 1.16 12.73 -0.81
N ALA A 99 0.13 12.83 -1.67
CA ALA A 99 -1.21 12.31 -1.38
C ALA A 99 -1.19 10.78 -1.27
N ASP A 100 -0.52 10.07 -2.20
CA ASP A 100 -0.36 8.61 -2.13
C ASP A 100 0.36 8.16 -0.86
N LYS A 101 1.47 8.85 -0.52
CA LYS A 101 2.23 8.55 0.70
C LYS A 101 1.40 8.77 1.96
N ARG A 102 0.61 9.85 2.00
CA ARG A 102 -0.28 10.16 3.12
C ARG A 102 -1.37 9.11 3.24
N ARG A 103 -2.02 8.73 2.13
CA ARG A 103 -3.02 7.67 2.09
C ARG A 103 -2.44 6.35 2.63
N ALA A 104 -1.24 5.95 2.19
CA ALA A 104 -0.59 4.73 2.67
C ALA A 104 -0.41 4.73 4.19
N VAL A 105 0.06 5.85 4.77
CA VAL A 105 0.20 5.97 6.23
C VAL A 105 -1.16 5.96 6.93
N GLN A 106 -2.17 6.64 6.38
CA GLN A 106 -3.52 6.66 6.94
C GLN A 106 -4.15 5.26 6.96
N THR A 107 -3.98 4.47 5.90
CA THR A 107 -4.45 3.07 5.85
C THR A 107 -3.94 2.26 7.03
N LEU A 108 -2.66 2.45 7.43
CA LEU A 108 -2.12 1.77 8.62
C LEU A 108 -2.64 2.36 9.92
N LEU A 109 -2.86 3.68 10.00
CA LEU A 109 -3.37 4.34 11.21
C LEU A 109 -4.84 4.02 11.48
N ASP A 110 -5.63 3.72 10.45
CA ASP A 110 -7.03 3.34 10.56
C ASP A 110 -7.22 1.90 11.06
N ASP A 111 -6.19 1.05 10.95
CA ASP A 111 -6.23 -0.32 11.44
C ASP A 111 -5.86 -0.37 12.93
N ALA A 112 -6.62 -1.10 13.73
CA ALA A 112 -6.45 -1.17 15.18
C ALA A 112 -5.09 -1.77 15.61
N GLU A 113 -4.58 -2.75 14.85
CA GLU A 113 -3.28 -3.39 15.13
C GLU A 113 -2.13 -2.53 14.58
N TRP A 114 -2.20 -2.17 13.30
CA TRP A 114 -1.13 -1.42 12.64
C TRP A 114 -1.01 0.02 13.14
N GLY A 115 -2.12 0.64 13.54
CA GLY A 115 -2.14 1.99 14.13
C GLY A 115 -1.36 2.08 15.45
N ALA A 116 -1.22 0.96 16.18
CA ALA A 116 -0.40 0.86 17.37
C ALA A 116 1.12 0.73 17.08
N TRP A 117 1.54 0.54 15.83
CA TRP A 117 2.95 0.48 15.47
C TRP A 117 3.66 1.82 15.67
N SER A 118 4.97 1.75 15.94
CA SER A 118 5.83 2.94 16.03
C SER A 118 5.92 3.68 14.71
N ASP A 119 6.27 4.97 14.76
CA ASP A 119 6.47 5.78 13.56
C ASP A 119 7.60 5.21 12.67
N ASN A 120 8.62 4.59 13.27
CA ASN A 120 9.69 3.91 12.54
C ASN A 120 9.15 2.70 11.74
N GLU A 121 8.29 1.87 12.34
CA GLU A 121 7.70 0.72 11.65
C GLU A 121 6.76 1.16 10.53
N LEU A 122 5.90 2.15 10.77
CA LEU A 122 5.03 2.71 9.74
C LEU A 122 5.84 3.32 8.59
N ALA A 123 6.91 4.06 8.91
CA ALA A 123 7.80 4.66 7.91
C ALA A 123 8.45 3.60 7.01
N ARG A 124 8.91 2.51 7.63
CA ARG A 124 9.50 1.37 6.92
C ARG A 124 8.48 0.70 6.00
N ARG A 125 7.26 0.42 6.50
CA ARG A 125 6.18 -0.23 5.75
C ARG A 125 5.67 0.62 4.58
N CYS A 126 5.59 1.94 4.76
CA CYS A 126 5.11 2.85 3.73
C CYS A 126 6.24 3.41 2.83
N ALA A 127 7.51 3.08 3.11
CA ALA A 127 8.67 3.64 2.42
C ALA A 127 8.63 5.19 2.38
N VAL A 128 8.51 5.80 3.57
CA VAL A 128 8.50 7.25 3.80
C VAL A 128 9.44 7.60 4.98
N SER A 129 9.66 8.90 5.23
CA SER A 129 10.44 9.32 6.41
C SER A 129 9.63 9.22 7.71
N VAL A 130 10.32 9.04 8.83
CA VAL A 130 9.69 8.99 10.17
C VAL A 130 8.99 10.31 10.51
N SER A 131 9.61 11.45 10.15
CA SER A 131 9.00 12.76 10.36
C SER A 131 7.68 12.90 9.60
N PHE A 132 7.62 12.41 8.35
CA PHE A 132 6.38 12.41 7.57
C PHE A 132 5.28 11.60 8.25
N VAL A 133 5.60 10.44 8.82
CA VAL A 133 4.65 9.63 9.60
C VAL A 133 4.15 10.40 10.82
N GLY A 134 5.06 11.04 11.57
CA GLY A 134 4.71 11.85 12.75
C GLY A 134 3.70 12.96 12.42
N ASP A 135 3.92 13.68 11.30
CA ASP A 135 3.02 14.74 10.84
C ASP A 135 1.64 14.18 10.44
N VAL A 136 1.62 13.06 9.70
CA VAL A 136 0.36 12.41 9.30
C VAL A 136 -0.40 11.89 10.50
N ARG A 137 0.28 11.23 11.45
CA ARG A 137 -0.32 10.71 12.69
C ARG A 137 -0.92 11.85 13.54
N LYS A 138 -0.19 12.93 13.73
CA LYS A 138 -0.68 14.10 14.44
C LYS A 138 -1.95 14.66 13.80
N ALA A 139 -1.96 14.84 12.47
CA ALA A 139 -3.13 15.33 11.75
C ALA A 139 -4.31 14.35 11.81
N HIS A 140 -4.04 13.04 11.73
CA HIS A 140 -5.04 11.98 11.82
C HIS A 140 -5.79 12.02 13.15
N TYR A 141 -5.07 11.96 14.28
CA TYR A 141 -5.70 11.97 15.61
C TYR A 141 -6.24 13.34 16.04
N SER A 142 -5.83 14.44 15.41
CA SER A 142 -6.45 15.76 15.63
C SER A 142 -7.83 15.87 14.98
N ARG A 143 -8.14 15.04 13.99
CA ARG A 143 -9.42 15.01 13.27
C ARG A 143 -10.37 13.92 13.75
N THR A 144 -9.85 12.89 14.39
CA THR A 144 -10.61 11.76 14.93
C THR A 144 -10.83 11.94 16.43
N ILE A 145 -11.99 11.52 16.94
CA ILE A 145 -12.30 11.50 18.38
C ILE A 145 -11.46 10.43 19.12
N VAL A 146 -10.70 9.64 18.37
CA VAL A 146 -9.85 8.57 18.91
C VAL A 146 -8.57 9.16 19.49
N THR A 147 -8.25 8.80 20.72
CA THR A 147 -7.01 9.22 21.39
C THR A 147 -5.79 8.58 20.72
N ASN A 148 -4.76 9.41 20.43
CA ASN A 148 -3.49 8.89 19.89
C ASN A 148 -2.87 7.91 20.89
N PRO A 149 -2.61 6.65 20.51
CA PRO A 149 -2.07 5.64 21.42
C PRO A 149 -0.73 6.09 22.01
N GLN A 150 -0.64 6.14 23.34
CA GLN A 150 0.60 6.47 24.05
C GLN A 150 1.54 5.26 24.14
N GLN A 151 1.01 4.05 24.03
CA GLN A 151 1.78 2.83 23.93
C GLN A 151 1.84 2.38 22.47
N ARG A 152 3.03 2.16 21.95
CA ARG A 152 3.25 1.78 20.55
C ARG A 152 4.10 0.52 20.46
N THR A 153 3.76 -0.33 19.54
CA THR A 153 4.53 -1.53 19.22
C THR A 153 5.76 -1.17 18.40
N VAL A 154 6.93 -1.59 18.86
CA VAL A 154 8.21 -1.40 18.18
C VAL A 154 8.78 -2.76 17.81
N VAL A 155 9.15 -2.93 16.53
CA VAL A 155 9.91 -4.08 16.08
C VAL A 155 11.40 -3.71 16.10
N THR A 156 12.19 -4.42 16.89
CA THR A 156 13.64 -4.19 16.98
C THR A 156 14.35 -4.64 15.71
N LYS A 157 15.62 -4.24 15.55
CA LYS A 157 16.46 -4.68 14.43
C LYS A 157 16.67 -6.20 14.36
N HIS A 158 16.40 -6.91 15.45
CA HIS A 158 16.48 -8.37 15.54
C HIS A 158 15.11 -9.07 15.40
N GLY A 159 14.05 -8.32 15.01
CA GLY A 159 12.71 -8.87 14.81
C GLY A 159 11.87 -9.04 16.08
N THR A 160 12.43 -8.72 17.26
CA THR A 160 11.69 -8.82 18.52
C THR A 160 10.69 -7.68 18.66
N THR A 161 9.47 -8.01 19.03
CA THR A 161 8.41 -7.03 19.29
C THR A 161 8.42 -6.59 20.74
N THR A 162 8.38 -5.27 20.98
CA THR A 162 8.31 -4.68 22.31
C THR A 162 7.36 -3.48 22.31
N THR A 163 6.95 -3.03 23.50
CA THR A 163 6.05 -1.87 23.64
C THR A 163 6.85 -0.66 24.14
N MET A 164 6.65 0.48 23.49
CA MET A 164 7.24 1.76 23.87
C MET A 164 6.14 2.73 24.33
N ASN A 165 6.38 3.38 25.49
CA ASN A 165 5.52 4.48 25.95
C ASN A 165 6.03 5.80 25.38
N THR A 166 5.15 6.53 24.71
CA THR A 166 5.46 7.81 24.03
C THR A 166 4.89 9.03 24.75
N ALA A 167 4.30 8.87 25.94
CA ALA A 167 3.64 9.96 26.68
C ALA A 167 4.56 11.19 26.94
N ASN A 168 5.86 10.95 27.07
CA ASN A 168 6.86 11.99 27.37
C ASN A 168 7.79 12.31 26.19
N VAL A 169 7.59 11.70 25.02
CA VAL A 169 8.42 11.98 23.84
C VAL A 169 8.14 13.40 23.34
N GLY A 170 9.18 14.24 23.29
CA GLY A 170 9.10 15.62 22.80
C GLY A 170 8.65 16.66 23.84
N LYS A 171 8.39 16.27 25.09
CA LYS A 171 8.25 17.24 26.19
C LYS A 171 9.64 17.71 26.59
N LYS A 172 9.95 19.00 26.38
CA LYS A 172 11.11 19.63 27.01
C LYS A 172 10.85 19.73 28.51
N ALA A 173 11.82 19.34 29.31
CA ALA A 173 11.85 19.63 30.73
C ALA A 173 11.97 21.13 30.94
#